data_2ca3ef6b6fed4d9e0986cb2881b1dde3
#
_entry.id   2ca3ef6b6fed4d9e0986cb2881b1dde3
#
_cell.length_a   1.000
_cell.length_b   1.000
_cell.length_c   1.000
_cell.angle_alpha   90.00
_cell.angle_beta   90.00
_cell.angle_gamma   90.00
#
_symmetry.space_group_name_H-M   'P 1'
#
loop_
_entity.id
_entity.type
_entity.pdbx_description
1 polymer ?
#
loop_
_entity_poly.entity_id
_entity_poly.type
_entity_poly.pdbx_seq_one_letter_code
_entity_poly.pdbx_strand_id
1 'polypeptide(L)'
;ATGVMRHLRDRDAVVATYREHGHALARGMTMTSIMAEMYGKVEGCSRGRGGSMHLFDAQTRFYGGNAIVGGGLPLAVGLGLADALQQRDGVTACFFGEGAMAEGEFHESMNLAALWKLPVLFCCENNRYAMGTALARSESETNLAIKAASYEVPAWTVDGMDVLAVDDAARRAAGVVRDGGGPVFLELRTYRFRAHSMFDPDLYRDREEIELWKQRDPITTFSALLIGAGNGAADEVSDMTTDEHVEREQAGAGAVARKIG
;
A
#
# COMPACT_ATOMS: atom_id res chain seq x y z
N ALA A 1 0.34 -0.11 4.57
CA ALA A 1 -0.34 1.10 4.04
C ALA A 1 -0.52 2.18 5.13
N THR A 2 -1.29 1.94 6.20
CA THR A 2 -1.71 2.95 7.20
C THR A 2 -0.57 3.78 7.79
N GLY A 3 0.50 3.15 8.29
CA GLY A 3 1.65 3.87 8.84
C GLY A 3 2.35 4.79 7.84
N VAL A 4 2.37 4.44 6.54
CA VAL A 4 2.92 5.32 5.51
C VAL A 4 1.98 6.49 5.22
N MET A 5 0.67 6.22 5.07
CA MET A 5 -0.32 7.24 4.72
C MET A 5 -0.40 8.40 5.74
N ARG A 6 -0.16 8.13 7.02
CA ARG A 6 -0.14 9.16 8.09
C ARG A 6 0.90 10.26 7.87
N HIS A 7 1.96 9.99 7.11
CA HIS A 7 3.04 10.96 6.84
C HIS A 7 2.94 11.62 5.48
N LEU A 8 1.90 11.30 4.72
CA LEU A 8 1.58 11.97 3.46
C LEU A 8 0.62 13.15 3.70
N ARG A 9 0.90 14.25 3.02
CA ARG A 9 0.08 15.46 3.03
C ARG A 9 -0.93 15.42 1.89
N ASP A 10 -1.94 16.28 1.92
CA ASP A 10 -2.98 16.35 0.87
C ASP A 10 -2.40 16.54 -0.54
N ARG A 11 -1.30 17.27 -0.65
CA ARG A 11 -0.58 17.51 -1.91
C ARG A 11 0.30 16.36 -2.40
N ASP A 12 0.55 15.37 -1.56
CA ASP A 12 1.36 14.20 -1.93
C ASP A 12 0.54 13.25 -2.80
N ALA A 13 1.20 12.54 -3.69
CA ALA A 13 0.57 11.59 -4.58
C ALA A 13 0.75 10.16 -4.08
N VAL A 14 -0.21 9.30 -4.40
CA VAL A 14 -0.15 7.88 -4.11
C VAL A 14 -0.42 7.08 -5.38
N VAL A 15 0.44 6.11 -5.64
CA VAL A 15 0.28 5.07 -6.67
C VAL A 15 0.28 3.72 -5.97
N ALA A 16 -0.65 2.84 -6.32
CA ALA A 16 -0.79 1.53 -5.70
C ALA A 16 -0.95 0.42 -6.74
N THR A 17 -1.01 -0.82 -6.28
CA THR A 17 -1.33 -1.98 -7.10
C THR A 17 -2.84 -2.16 -7.22
N TYR A 18 -3.28 -3.15 -7.99
CA TYR A 18 -4.70 -3.51 -8.14
C TYR A 18 -5.37 -4.02 -6.85
N ARG A 19 -4.64 -4.16 -5.74
CA ARG A 19 -5.16 -4.55 -4.41
C ARG A 19 -5.17 -3.33 -3.48
N GLU A 20 -5.89 -2.31 -3.87
CA GLU A 20 -5.74 -0.95 -3.41
C GLU A 20 -6.83 -0.42 -2.48
N HIS A 21 -7.87 -1.21 -2.15
CA HIS A 21 -9.02 -0.72 -1.38
C HIS A 21 -8.59 -0.08 -0.04
N GLY A 22 -7.73 -0.76 0.71
CA GLY A 22 -7.19 -0.23 1.96
C GLY A 22 -6.32 1.02 1.76
N HIS A 23 -5.56 1.09 0.68
CA HIS A 23 -4.76 2.26 0.32
C HIS A 23 -5.67 3.46 -0.02
N ALA A 24 -6.72 3.23 -0.82
CA ALA A 24 -7.68 4.24 -1.21
C ALA A 24 -8.42 4.83 0.01
N LEU A 25 -8.91 3.96 0.91
CA LEU A 25 -9.55 4.38 2.16
C LEU A 25 -8.59 5.16 3.05
N ALA A 26 -7.38 4.65 3.28
CA ALA A 26 -6.37 5.32 4.08
C ALA A 26 -5.92 6.67 3.49
N ARG A 27 -6.08 6.85 2.16
CA ARG A 27 -5.84 8.12 1.48
C ARG A 27 -6.99 9.11 1.60
N GLY A 28 -8.14 8.68 2.10
CA GLY A 28 -9.32 9.52 2.35
C GLY A 28 -10.39 9.47 1.26
N MET A 29 -10.30 8.52 0.33
CA MET A 29 -11.41 8.25 -0.59
C MET A 29 -12.63 7.73 0.18
N THR A 30 -13.83 8.18 -0.19
CA THR A 30 -15.04 7.77 0.50
C THR A 30 -15.43 6.32 0.16
N MET A 31 -15.87 5.58 1.16
CA MET A 31 -16.42 4.22 0.98
C MET A 31 -17.52 4.20 -0.09
N THR A 32 -18.39 5.22 -0.08
CA THR A 32 -19.48 5.33 -1.06
C THR A 32 -18.97 5.40 -2.49
N SER A 33 -17.93 6.22 -2.76
CA SER A 33 -17.34 6.35 -4.08
C SER A 33 -16.68 5.04 -4.55
N ILE A 34 -15.96 4.37 -3.65
CA ILE A 34 -15.32 3.07 -3.92
C ILE A 34 -16.38 2.01 -4.22
N MET A 35 -17.41 1.90 -3.39
CA MET A 35 -18.50 0.93 -3.58
C MET A 35 -19.27 1.20 -4.87
N ALA A 36 -19.59 2.45 -5.18
CA ALA A 36 -20.23 2.82 -6.44
C ALA A 36 -19.41 2.37 -7.65
N GLU A 37 -18.07 2.54 -7.59
CA GLU A 37 -17.15 2.08 -8.63
C GLU A 37 -17.19 0.56 -8.79
N MET A 38 -17.15 -0.19 -7.70
CA MET A 38 -17.20 -1.65 -7.73
C MET A 38 -18.51 -2.19 -8.34
N TYR A 39 -19.61 -1.44 -8.20
CA TYR A 39 -20.90 -1.74 -8.83
C TYR A 39 -21.08 -1.14 -10.22
N GLY A 40 -20.05 -0.56 -10.79
CA GLY A 40 -20.09 0.01 -12.16
C GLY A 40 -20.98 1.25 -12.29
N LYS A 41 -21.16 2.00 -11.20
CA LYS A 41 -21.99 3.21 -11.20
C LYS A 41 -21.21 4.44 -11.60
N VAL A 42 -21.91 5.39 -12.28
CA VAL A 42 -21.29 6.65 -12.75
C VAL A 42 -20.79 7.55 -11.61
N GLU A 43 -21.34 7.39 -10.42
CA GLU A 43 -20.93 8.08 -9.18
C GLU A 43 -19.65 7.49 -8.57
N GLY A 44 -19.16 6.37 -9.11
CA GLY A 44 -17.88 5.79 -8.72
C GLY A 44 -16.70 6.70 -9.10
N CYS A 45 -15.59 6.54 -8.35
CA CYS A 45 -14.39 7.38 -8.50
C CYS A 45 -13.80 7.34 -9.92
N SER A 46 -13.95 6.24 -10.65
CA SER A 46 -13.57 6.07 -12.06
C SER A 46 -14.78 5.98 -12.99
N ARG A 47 -15.92 6.53 -12.55
CA ARG A 47 -17.20 6.55 -13.30
C ARG A 47 -17.71 5.16 -13.71
N GLY A 48 -17.51 4.17 -12.83
CA GLY A 48 -17.93 2.80 -13.04
C GLY A 48 -17.10 2.00 -14.05
N ARG A 49 -15.94 2.49 -14.46
CA ARG A 49 -15.07 1.87 -15.49
C ARG A 49 -13.88 1.12 -14.92
N GLY A 50 -13.49 1.43 -13.68
CA GLY A 50 -12.33 0.86 -13.02
C GLY A 50 -12.63 -0.45 -12.28
N GLY A 51 -13.86 -0.60 -11.80
CA GLY A 51 -14.23 -1.74 -10.96
C GLY A 51 -13.38 -1.81 -9.69
N SER A 52 -13.05 -3.04 -9.26
CA SER A 52 -12.30 -3.29 -8.02
C SER A 52 -10.80 -3.01 -8.10
N MET A 53 -10.22 -2.86 -9.31
CA MET A 53 -8.77 -2.84 -9.51
C MET A 53 -8.21 -1.50 -9.99
N HIS A 54 -9.07 -0.53 -10.29
CA HIS A 54 -8.65 0.75 -10.87
C HIS A 54 -9.42 1.90 -10.24
N LEU A 55 -9.09 2.18 -8.97
CA LEU A 55 -9.64 3.29 -8.22
C LEU A 55 -8.75 4.51 -8.42
N PHE A 56 -9.32 5.60 -8.93
CA PHE A 56 -8.60 6.86 -9.15
C PHE A 56 -9.39 8.02 -8.56
N ASP A 57 -8.70 8.89 -7.83
CA ASP A 57 -9.30 10.14 -7.34
C ASP A 57 -8.29 11.28 -7.37
N ALA A 58 -8.54 12.25 -8.24
CA ALA A 58 -7.68 13.39 -8.39
C ALA A 58 -7.72 14.34 -7.17
N GLN A 59 -8.82 14.36 -6.41
CA GLN A 59 -8.97 15.23 -5.24
C GLN A 59 -8.06 14.77 -4.10
N THR A 60 -8.02 13.49 -3.83
CA THR A 60 -7.12 12.90 -2.84
C THR A 60 -5.72 12.62 -3.39
N ARG A 61 -5.48 12.90 -4.68
CA ARG A 61 -4.25 12.57 -5.40
C ARG A 61 -3.90 11.07 -5.31
N PHE A 62 -4.91 10.23 -5.33
CA PHE A 62 -4.79 8.79 -5.45
C PHE A 62 -4.83 8.41 -6.94
N TYR A 63 -3.66 8.06 -7.48
CA TYR A 63 -3.48 7.74 -8.90
C TYR A 63 -3.54 6.24 -9.17
N GLY A 64 -4.24 5.57 -8.32
CA GLY A 64 -4.87 4.29 -8.52
C GLY A 64 -4.01 3.08 -8.51
N GLY A 65 -4.73 2.01 -8.79
CA GLY A 65 -4.25 0.67 -9.01
C GLY A 65 -3.85 0.39 -10.43
N ASN A 66 -2.75 -0.30 -10.56
CA ASN A 66 -2.30 -0.81 -11.83
C ASN A 66 -2.33 -2.35 -11.82
N ALA A 67 -3.01 -2.96 -12.78
CA ALA A 67 -3.07 -4.41 -12.92
C ALA A 67 -1.77 -5.00 -13.50
N ILE A 68 -0.95 -4.16 -14.14
CA ILE A 68 0.36 -4.56 -14.68
C ILE A 68 1.36 -4.57 -13.52
N VAL A 69 2.02 -5.70 -13.31
CA VAL A 69 3.08 -5.83 -12.31
C VAL A 69 4.22 -4.87 -12.64
N GLY A 70 4.65 -4.07 -11.67
CA GLY A 70 5.66 -3.03 -11.91
C GLY A 70 5.14 -1.73 -12.53
N GLY A 71 4.02 -1.75 -13.26
CA GLY A 71 3.54 -0.60 -14.04
C GLY A 71 3.22 0.68 -13.26
N GLY A 72 3.05 0.59 -11.94
CA GLY A 72 2.93 1.76 -11.06
C GLY A 72 4.25 2.53 -10.85
N LEU A 73 5.39 1.86 -10.98
CA LEU A 73 6.71 2.43 -10.70
C LEU A 73 7.05 3.61 -11.63
N PRO A 74 6.99 3.45 -12.98
CA PRO A 74 7.25 4.58 -13.89
C PRO A 74 6.21 5.69 -13.76
N LEU A 75 4.95 5.39 -13.39
CA LEU A 75 3.95 6.42 -13.11
C LEU A 75 4.36 7.28 -11.91
N ALA A 76 4.84 6.65 -10.83
CA ALA A 76 5.32 7.37 -9.66
C ALA A 76 6.55 8.23 -9.98
N VAL A 77 7.48 7.74 -10.79
CA VAL A 77 8.63 8.51 -11.29
C VAL A 77 8.15 9.72 -12.09
N GLY A 78 7.17 9.55 -12.98
CA GLY A 78 6.59 10.64 -13.75
C GLY A 78 5.92 11.71 -12.90
N LEU A 79 5.18 11.31 -11.84
CA LEU A 79 4.57 12.23 -10.88
C LEU A 79 5.65 12.99 -10.08
N GLY A 80 6.67 12.29 -9.59
CA GLY A 80 7.80 12.89 -8.90
C GLY A 80 8.57 13.88 -9.79
N LEU A 81 8.79 13.53 -11.06
CA LEU A 81 9.42 14.41 -12.04
C LEU A 81 8.57 15.67 -12.29
N ALA A 82 7.25 15.53 -12.41
CA ALA A 82 6.34 16.65 -12.58
C ALA A 82 6.38 17.60 -11.36
N ASP A 83 6.43 17.05 -10.14
CA ASP A 83 6.56 17.86 -8.92
C ASP A 83 7.92 18.58 -8.87
N ALA A 84 9.01 17.91 -9.23
CA ALA A 84 10.35 18.51 -9.29
C ALA A 84 10.44 19.64 -10.32
N LEU A 85 9.95 19.42 -11.55
CA LEU A 85 9.97 20.42 -12.63
C LEU A 85 9.10 21.64 -12.29
N GLN A 86 8.00 21.44 -11.56
CA GLN A 86 7.09 22.51 -11.14
C GLN A 86 7.47 23.10 -9.78
N GLN A 87 8.60 22.68 -9.21
CA GLN A 87 9.09 23.15 -7.90
C GLN A 87 8.05 23.01 -6.78
N ARG A 88 7.26 21.93 -6.82
CA ARG A 88 6.31 21.58 -5.76
C ARG A 88 7.02 20.70 -4.72
N ASP A 89 6.67 20.88 -3.44
CA ASP A 89 7.22 20.10 -2.33
C ASP A 89 6.40 18.82 -2.04
N GLY A 90 5.79 18.25 -3.07
CA GLY A 90 5.05 16.99 -3.00
C GLY A 90 5.97 15.76 -2.89
N VAL A 91 5.47 14.73 -2.24
CA VAL A 91 6.06 13.38 -2.23
C VAL A 91 5.14 12.44 -2.98
N THR A 92 5.69 11.58 -3.82
CA THR A 92 4.93 10.51 -4.46
C THR A 92 5.24 9.18 -3.77
N ALA A 93 4.29 8.60 -3.04
CA ALA A 93 4.40 7.27 -2.48
C ALA A 93 3.93 6.23 -3.51
N CYS A 94 4.77 5.25 -3.80
CA CYS A 94 4.49 4.15 -4.72
C CYS A 94 4.47 2.82 -3.97
N PHE A 95 3.31 2.17 -3.89
CA PHE A 95 3.16 0.85 -3.29
C PHE A 95 3.20 -0.23 -4.36
N PHE A 96 3.96 -1.28 -4.12
CA PHE A 96 4.09 -2.42 -5.03
C PHE A 96 4.52 -3.67 -4.26
N GLY A 97 4.23 -4.85 -4.80
CA GLY A 97 4.64 -6.12 -4.20
C GLY A 97 6.07 -6.49 -4.59
N GLU A 98 6.66 -7.43 -3.85
CA GLU A 98 8.03 -7.91 -4.09
C GLU A 98 8.22 -8.51 -5.49
N GLY A 99 7.18 -9.09 -6.08
CA GLY A 99 7.25 -9.61 -7.45
C GLY A 99 7.53 -8.55 -8.51
N ALA A 100 7.20 -7.29 -8.25
CA ALA A 100 7.50 -6.19 -9.16
C ALA A 100 9.02 -5.87 -9.23
N MET A 101 9.80 -6.33 -8.26
CA MET A 101 11.23 -6.07 -8.23
C MET A 101 12.03 -6.92 -9.23
N ALA A 102 11.41 -7.97 -9.76
CA ALA A 102 11.98 -8.79 -10.85
C ALA A 102 11.71 -8.19 -12.25
N GLU A 103 10.84 -7.18 -12.34
CA GLU A 103 10.48 -6.54 -13.62
C GLU A 103 11.49 -5.45 -14.02
N GLY A 104 11.64 -5.22 -15.32
CA GLY A 104 12.51 -4.19 -15.88
C GLY A 104 12.17 -2.79 -15.38
N GLU A 105 10.86 -2.50 -15.27
CA GLU A 105 10.32 -1.22 -14.80
C GLU A 105 10.82 -0.82 -13.40
N PHE A 106 11.09 -1.80 -12.52
CA PHE A 106 11.71 -1.52 -11.22
C PHE A 106 13.11 -0.91 -11.41
N HIS A 107 13.94 -1.56 -12.21
CA HIS A 107 15.32 -1.14 -12.44
C HIS A 107 15.40 0.23 -13.11
N GLU A 108 14.59 0.46 -14.12
CA GLU A 108 14.49 1.74 -14.83
C GLU A 108 14.00 2.86 -13.91
N SER A 109 12.95 2.60 -13.14
CA SER A 109 12.35 3.58 -12.22
C SER A 109 13.30 3.96 -11.09
N MET A 110 13.97 2.99 -10.48
CA MET A 110 14.97 3.25 -9.43
C MET A 110 16.12 4.09 -9.97
N ASN A 111 16.67 3.72 -11.13
CA ASN A 111 17.75 4.45 -11.76
C ASN A 111 17.37 5.91 -12.08
N LEU A 112 16.21 6.14 -12.70
CA LEU A 112 15.78 7.49 -13.06
C LEU A 112 15.46 8.33 -11.81
N ALA A 113 14.79 7.75 -10.82
CA ALA A 113 14.47 8.45 -9.59
C ALA A 113 15.74 8.87 -8.83
N ALA A 114 16.74 7.99 -8.74
CA ALA A 114 18.02 8.28 -8.11
C ALA A 114 18.81 9.35 -8.88
N LEU A 115 18.96 9.16 -10.20
CA LEU A 115 19.71 10.05 -11.09
C LEU A 115 19.20 11.49 -11.03
N TRP A 116 17.88 11.67 -10.99
CA TRP A 116 17.24 12.99 -10.97
C TRP A 116 16.84 13.45 -9.57
N LYS A 117 17.18 12.69 -8.53
CA LYS A 117 16.82 12.96 -7.11
C LYS A 117 15.34 13.28 -6.93
N LEU A 118 14.49 12.47 -7.56
CA LEU A 118 13.05 12.70 -7.56
C LEU A 118 12.41 12.42 -6.18
N PRO A 119 11.37 13.16 -5.80
CA PRO A 119 10.69 13.01 -4.53
C PRO A 119 9.76 11.79 -4.51
N VAL A 120 10.31 10.60 -4.62
CA VAL A 120 9.57 9.33 -4.65
C VAL A 120 9.91 8.49 -3.42
N LEU A 121 8.85 8.03 -2.74
CA LEU A 121 8.94 7.06 -1.66
C LEU A 121 8.47 5.70 -2.20
N PHE A 122 9.40 4.79 -2.43
CA PHE A 122 9.13 3.43 -2.87
C PHE A 122 8.78 2.53 -1.69
N CYS A 123 7.57 1.98 -1.66
CA CYS A 123 7.05 1.13 -0.60
C CYS A 123 6.81 -0.29 -1.14
N CYS A 124 7.79 -1.16 -0.98
CA CYS A 124 7.68 -2.57 -1.36
C CYS A 124 6.96 -3.35 -0.25
N GLU A 125 5.73 -3.78 -0.50
CA GLU A 125 4.95 -4.65 0.40
C GLU A 125 5.37 -6.11 0.15
N ASN A 126 6.49 -6.53 0.76
CA ASN A 126 7.03 -7.88 0.64
C ASN A 126 6.19 -8.85 1.47
N ASN A 127 5.23 -9.49 0.82
CA ASN A 127 4.36 -10.50 1.44
C ASN A 127 4.84 -11.95 1.22
N ARG A 128 6.07 -12.13 0.74
CA ARG A 128 6.81 -13.37 0.49
C ARG A 128 6.38 -14.16 -0.75
N TYR A 129 5.22 -13.85 -1.34
CA TYR A 129 4.68 -14.63 -2.46
C TYR A 129 4.08 -13.71 -3.55
N ALA A 130 4.74 -13.66 -4.70
CA ALA A 130 4.18 -13.09 -5.92
C ALA A 130 3.20 -14.10 -6.54
N MET A 131 1.90 -13.93 -6.35
CA MET A 131 0.91 -14.99 -6.52
C MET A 131 1.30 -16.24 -5.73
N GLY A 132 1.73 -17.30 -6.39
CA GLY A 132 2.24 -18.54 -5.83
C GLY A 132 3.77 -18.69 -5.88
N THR A 133 4.48 -17.69 -6.41
CA THR A 133 5.95 -17.75 -6.50
C THR A 133 6.58 -17.18 -5.24
N ALA A 134 7.27 -18.04 -4.47
CA ALA A 134 8.03 -17.60 -3.31
C ALA A 134 9.20 -16.69 -3.73
N LEU A 135 9.50 -15.68 -2.92
CA LEU A 135 10.55 -14.69 -3.18
C LEU A 135 11.89 -15.34 -3.55
N ALA A 136 12.30 -16.38 -2.83
CA ALA A 136 13.55 -17.11 -3.09
C ALA A 136 13.60 -17.86 -4.45
N ARG A 137 12.50 -17.90 -5.19
CA ARG A 137 12.43 -18.49 -6.54
C ARG A 137 12.48 -17.44 -7.65
N SER A 138 12.23 -16.17 -7.32
CA SER A 138 12.23 -15.06 -8.28
C SER A 138 13.41 -14.10 -8.10
N GLU A 139 14.01 -14.07 -6.91
CA GLU A 139 15.09 -13.15 -6.57
C GLU A 139 16.35 -13.90 -6.10
N SER A 140 17.48 -13.56 -6.68
CA SER A 140 18.80 -14.06 -6.24
C SER A 140 19.23 -13.44 -4.91
N GLU A 141 18.88 -12.17 -4.69
CA GLU A 141 19.03 -11.45 -3.42
C GLU A 141 17.66 -11.23 -2.79
N THR A 142 17.39 -11.94 -1.70
CA THR A 142 16.10 -11.89 -1.02
C THR A 142 15.98 -10.74 -0.01
N ASN A 143 17.07 -10.05 0.30
CA ASN A 143 17.04 -8.78 1.01
C ASN A 143 16.85 -7.66 -0.02
N LEU A 144 15.62 -7.29 -0.25
CA LEU A 144 15.24 -6.34 -1.29
C LEU A 144 15.79 -4.93 -1.06
N ALA A 145 16.07 -4.57 0.19
CA ALA A 145 16.72 -3.30 0.52
C ALA A 145 18.15 -3.24 -0.05
N ILE A 146 18.90 -4.36 -0.08
CA ILE A 146 20.24 -4.43 -0.70
C ILE A 146 20.14 -4.18 -2.21
N LYS A 147 19.15 -4.80 -2.86
CA LYS A 147 18.90 -4.60 -4.30
C LYS A 147 18.59 -3.13 -4.63
N ALA A 148 17.74 -2.49 -3.82
CA ALA A 148 17.42 -1.07 -3.97
C ALA A 148 18.63 -0.16 -3.69
N ALA A 149 19.42 -0.49 -2.68
CA ALA A 149 20.63 0.28 -2.32
C ALA A 149 21.70 0.29 -3.42
N SER A 150 21.66 -0.66 -4.38
CA SER A 150 22.60 -0.67 -5.53
C SER A 150 22.43 0.55 -6.44
N TYR A 151 21.35 1.30 -6.33
CA TYR A 151 21.10 2.58 -7.02
C TYR A 151 21.51 3.81 -6.19
N GLU A 152 22.25 3.62 -5.09
CA GLU A 152 22.60 4.69 -4.14
C GLU A 152 21.38 5.33 -3.47
N VAL A 153 20.27 4.60 -3.42
CA VAL A 153 19.02 5.01 -2.77
C VAL A 153 19.03 4.53 -1.31
N PRO A 154 18.79 5.40 -0.32
CA PRO A 154 18.57 4.96 1.05
C PRO A 154 17.46 3.90 1.12
N ALA A 155 17.79 2.72 1.64
CA ALA A 155 16.88 1.59 1.66
C ALA A 155 16.84 0.94 3.03
N TRP A 156 15.63 0.69 3.55
CA TRP A 156 15.43 0.12 4.87
C TRP A 156 14.47 -1.07 4.82
N THR A 157 14.81 -2.10 5.58
CA THR A 157 13.90 -3.21 5.86
C THR A 157 13.15 -2.93 7.15
N VAL A 158 11.83 -3.05 7.11
CA VAL A 158 10.91 -2.73 8.22
C VAL A 158 9.99 -3.91 8.46
N ASP A 159 9.67 -4.19 9.72
CA ASP A 159 8.63 -5.15 10.06
C ASP A 159 7.26 -4.58 9.69
N GLY A 160 6.72 -5.04 8.56
CA GLY A 160 5.42 -4.61 8.03
C GLY A 160 4.21 -5.12 8.83
N MET A 161 4.44 -6.05 9.78
CA MET A 161 3.42 -6.54 10.72
C MET A 161 3.34 -5.66 11.98
N ASP A 162 4.26 -4.72 12.19
CA ASP A 162 4.25 -3.73 13.26
C ASP A 162 3.94 -2.34 12.70
N VAL A 163 2.72 -1.86 12.97
CA VAL A 163 2.27 -0.56 12.46
C VAL A 163 3.08 0.62 13.00
N LEU A 164 3.62 0.52 14.22
CA LEU A 164 4.44 1.57 14.83
C LEU A 164 5.84 1.61 14.21
N ALA A 165 6.42 0.44 13.91
CA ALA A 165 7.69 0.37 13.19
C ALA A 165 7.56 0.97 11.78
N VAL A 166 6.44 0.68 11.08
CA VAL A 166 6.15 1.27 9.77
C VAL A 166 5.92 2.78 9.87
N ASP A 167 5.19 3.25 10.89
CA ASP A 167 4.95 4.68 11.13
C ASP A 167 6.27 5.45 11.32
N ASP A 168 7.17 4.97 12.19
CA ASP A 168 8.47 5.62 12.42
C ASP A 168 9.35 5.62 11.17
N ALA A 169 9.44 4.49 10.48
CA ALA A 169 10.22 4.39 9.25
C ALA A 169 9.67 5.31 8.15
N ALA A 170 8.34 5.36 7.99
CA ALA A 170 7.69 6.22 7.00
C ALA A 170 7.87 7.70 7.32
N ARG A 171 7.79 8.08 8.61
CA ARG A 171 8.06 9.46 9.05
C ARG A 171 9.46 9.91 8.65
N ARG A 172 10.47 9.08 8.92
CA ARG A 172 11.86 9.36 8.55
C ARG A 172 12.04 9.42 7.04
N ALA A 173 11.50 8.44 6.33
CA ALA A 173 11.61 8.35 4.88
C ALA A 173 10.96 9.54 4.17
N ALA A 174 9.72 9.88 4.54
CA ALA A 174 9.03 11.04 3.99
C ALA A 174 9.77 12.36 4.31
N GLY A 175 10.41 12.45 5.47
CA GLY A 175 11.30 13.57 5.82
C GLY A 175 12.47 13.69 4.84
N VAL A 176 13.24 12.62 4.64
CA VAL A 176 14.39 12.61 3.71
C VAL A 176 13.96 13.01 2.30
N VAL A 177 12.88 12.41 1.79
CA VAL A 177 12.35 12.72 0.44
C VAL A 177 11.96 14.19 0.34
N ARG A 178 11.26 14.70 1.33
CA ARG A 178 10.72 16.06 1.36
C ARG A 178 11.80 17.14 1.49
N ASP A 179 12.88 16.81 2.18
CA ASP A 179 14.03 17.70 2.35
C ASP A 179 14.98 17.70 1.12
N GLY A 180 14.56 17.06 0.03
CA GLY A 180 15.33 17.02 -1.23
C GLY A 180 16.45 15.98 -1.25
N GLY A 181 16.41 15.01 -0.33
CA GLY A 181 17.38 13.90 -0.26
C GLY A 181 17.27 12.89 -1.42
N GLY A 182 16.28 13.07 -2.32
CA GLY A 182 16.01 12.12 -3.40
C GLY A 182 15.07 10.99 -2.95
N PRO A 183 14.97 9.91 -3.73
CA PRO A 183 14.07 8.81 -3.42
C PRO A 183 14.54 8.01 -2.20
N VAL A 184 13.59 7.36 -1.52
CA VAL A 184 13.84 6.40 -0.45
C VAL A 184 13.08 5.11 -0.74
N PHE A 185 13.64 3.97 -0.38
CA PHE A 185 13.01 2.66 -0.52
C PHE A 185 12.74 2.05 0.86
N LEU A 186 11.51 1.57 1.06
CA LEU A 186 11.10 0.81 2.23
C LEU A 186 10.71 -0.60 1.81
N GLU A 187 11.40 -1.62 2.30
CA GLU A 187 10.94 -2.99 2.28
C GLU A 187 10.07 -3.24 3.50
N LEU A 188 8.75 -3.31 3.31
CA LEU A 188 7.78 -3.59 4.36
C LEU A 188 7.52 -5.10 4.38
N ARG A 189 8.19 -5.84 5.26
CA ARG A 189 8.04 -7.29 5.38
C ARG A 189 6.73 -7.62 6.07
N THR A 190 5.82 -8.16 5.32
CA THR A 190 4.47 -8.53 5.74
C THR A 190 4.13 -9.96 5.33
N TYR A 191 2.88 -10.36 5.52
CA TYR A 191 2.41 -11.67 5.10
C TYR A 191 0.96 -11.60 4.60
N ARG A 192 0.68 -12.27 3.48
CA ARG A 192 -0.67 -12.38 2.94
C ARG A 192 -1.37 -13.59 3.54
N PHE A 193 -2.30 -13.42 4.47
CA PHE A 193 -3.02 -14.51 5.16
C PHE A 193 -3.91 -15.32 4.22
N ARG A 194 -4.58 -14.67 3.28
CA ARG A 194 -5.46 -15.33 2.31
C ARG A 194 -4.72 -15.67 1.02
N ALA A 195 -5.28 -16.60 0.26
CA ALA A 195 -4.84 -16.88 -1.10
C ALA A 195 -4.80 -15.62 -1.98
N HIS A 196 -4.11 -15.66 -3.10
CA HIS A 196 -3.93 -14.50 -3.99
C HIS A 196 -5.28 -13.98 -4.54
N SER A 197 -6.17 -14.90 -4.87
CA SER A 197 -7.52 -14.60 -5.37
C SER A 197 -8.51 -15.68 -4.92
N MET A 198 -9.80 -15.46 -5.20
CA MET A 198 -10.86 -16.45 -4.92
C MET A 198 -10.66 -17.78 -5.66
N PHE A 199 -9.97 -17.77 -6.78
CA PHE A 199 -9.70 -18.95 -7.61
C PHE A 199 -8.36 -19.61 -7.32
N ASP A 200 -7.54 -19.01 -6.45
CA ASP A 200 -6.24 -19.55 -6.06
C ASP A 200 -6.42 -20.65 -5.00
N PRO A 201 -6.07 -21.92 -5.32
CA PRO A 201 -6.23 -23.03 -4.39
C PRO A 201 -5.20 -23.04 -3.26
N ASP A 202 -4.26 -22.09 -3.25
CA ASP A 202 -3.24 -21.89 -2.20
C ASP A 202 -2.35 -23.13 -1.93
N LEU A 203 -1.99 -23.87 -2.98
CA LEU A 203 -1.22 -25.10 -2.88
C LEU A 203 0.31 -24.90 -2.77
N TYR A 204 0.80 -23.69 -2.82
CA TYR A 204 2.22 -23.34 -2.86
C TYR A 204 2.82 -23.05 -1.48
N ARG A 205 2.03 -23.08 -0.42
CA ARG A 205 2.46 -22.82 0.96
C ARG A 205 1.70 -23.67 1.96
N ASP A 206 2.30 -23.94 3.11
CA ASP A 206 1.72 -24.76 4.14
C ASP A 206 0.75 -23.97 5.03
N ARG A 207 -0.29 -24.65 5.51
CA ARG A 207 -1.25 -24.04 6.45
C ARG A 207 -0.60 -23.64 7.77
N GLU A 208 0.38 -24.40 8.22
CA GLU A 208 1.14 -24.12 9.43
C GLU A 208 1.89 -22.79 9.34
N GLU A 209 2.46 -22.47 8.17
CA GLU A 209 3.09 -21.18 7.92
C GLU A 209 2.08 -20.05 8.08
N ILE A 210 0.88 -20.20 7.53
CA ILE A 210 -0.19 -19.18 7.62
C ILE A 210 -0.59 -18.97 9.09
N GLU A 211 -0.82 -20.06 9.85
CA GLU A 211 -1.23 -19.96 11.26
C GLU A 211 -0.13 -19.33 12.13
N LEU A 212 1.13 -19.61 11.84
CA LEU A 212 2.25 -18.97 12.52
C LEU A 212 2.25 -17.44 12.31
N TRP A 213 2.02 -16.99 11.07
CA TRP A 213 1.97 -15.56 10.77
C TRP A 213 0.74 -14.86 11.35
N LYS A 214 -0.40 -15.55 11.45
CA LYS A 214 -1.61 -14.99 12.10
C LYS A 214 -1.39 -14.65 13.58
N GLN A 215 -0.47 -15.33 14.27
CA GLN A 215 -0.12 -14.97 15.66
C GLN A 215 0.48 -13.57 15.78
N ARG A 216 0.93 -13.00 14.68
CA ARG A 216 1.50 -11.66 14.56
C ARG A 216 0.59 -10.72 13.76
N ASP A 217 -0.72 -10.99 13.75
CA ASP A 217 -1.68 -10.12 13.07
C ASP A 217 -1.58 -8.68 13.59
N PRO A 218 -1.31 -7.69 12.71
CA PRO A 218 -1.09 -6.31 13.12
C PRO A 218 -2.30 -5.67 13.79
N ILE A 219 -3.51 -6.10 13.47
CA ILE A 219 -4.73 -5.59 14.11
C ILE A 219 -4.78 -6.09 15.53
N THR A 220 -4.68 -7.40 15.75
CA THR A 220 -4.71 -8.02 17.08
C THR A 220 -3.60 -7.51 17.98
N THR A 221 -2.37 -7.45 17.48
CA THR A 221 -1.20 -7.02 18.26
C THR A 221 -1.27 -5.54 18.64
N PHE A 222 -1.69 -4.69 17.72
CA PHE A 222 -1.83 -3.25 17.98
C PHE A 222 -3.00 -2.95 18.92
N SER A 223 -4.15 -3.64 18.75
CA SER A 223 -5.29 -3.54 19.66
C SER A 223 -4.89 -3.89 21.11
N ALA A 224 -4.19 -5.00 21.29
CA ALA A 224 -3.69 -5.41 22.61
C ALA A 224 -2.76 -4.35 23.23
N LEU A 225 -1.91 -3.73 22.42
CA LEU A 225 -0.99 -2.68 22.85
C LEU A 225 -1.76 -1.41 23.29
N LEU A 226 -2.79 -0.99 22.54
CA LEU A 226 -3.62 0.17 22.89
C LEU A 226 -4.36 -0.03 24.20
N ILE A 227 -4.98 -1.20 24.39
CA ILE A 227 -5.67 -1.57 25.63
C ILE A 227 -4.68 -1.58 26.79
N GLY A 228 -3.52 -2.23 26.61
CA GLY A 228 -2.48 -2.32 27.67
C GLY A 228 -1.88 -0.98 28.05
N ALA A 229 -1.85 -0.01 27.14
CA ALA A 229 -1.39 1.36 27.39
C ALA A 229 -2.47 2.30 27.95
N GLY A 230 -3.71 1.81 28.15
CA GLY A 230 -4.84 2.61 28.64
C GLY A 230 -5.36 3.64 27.62
N ASN A 231 -5.02 3.49 26.34
CA ASN A 231 -5.41 4.40 25.26
C ASN A 231 -6.71 4.00 24.54
N GLY A 232 -7.52 3.16 25.15
CA GLY A 232 -8.85 2.75 24.68
C GLY A 232 -9.49 1.78 25.63
N ALA A 233 -10.80 1.83 25.77
CA ALA A 233 -11.55 0.79 26.46
C ALA A 233 -11.54 -0.49 25.59
N ALA A 234 -11.46 -1.66 26.22
CA ALA A 234 -11.45 -2.93 25.52
C ALA A 234 -12.66 -3.07 24.57
N ASP A 235 -13.81 -2.54 25.00
CA ASP A 235 -15.05 -2.54 24.22
C ASP A 235 -14.98 -1.63 22.97
N GLU A 236 -14.37 -0.44 23.08
CA GLU A 236 -14.17 0.48 21.95
C GLU A 236 -13.25 -0.12 20.89
N VAL A 237 -12.13 -0.72 21.32
CA VAL A 237 -11.18 -1.36 20.41
C VAL A 237 -11.80 -2.63 19.78
N SER A 238 -12.58 -3.38 20.55
CA SER A 238 -13.33 -4.54 20.06
C SER A 238 -14.36 -4.13 19.03
N ASP A 239 -15.13 -3.09 19.27
CA ASP A 239 -16.13 -2.57 18.30
C ASP A 239 -15.51 -2.11 16.99
N MET A 240 -14.29 -1.54 17.01
CA MET A 240 -13.56 -1.14 15.80
C MET A 240 -13.03 -2.34 14.99
N THR A 241 -12.89 -3.51 15.60
CA THR A 241 -12.27 -4.70 15.00
C THR A 241 -13.25 -5.84 14.74
N THR A 242 -14.52 -5.73 15.19
CA THR A 242 -15.52 -6.78 15.01
C THR A 242 -16.10 -6.78 13.60
N ASP A 243 -16.46 -7.98 13.13
CA ASP A 243 -17.17 -8.17 11.87
C ASP A 243 -18.50 -7.37 11.84
N GLU A 244 -19.15 -7.13 13.00
CA GLU A 244 -20.35 -6.30 13.11
C GLU A 244 -20.11 -4.82 12.72
N HIS A 245 -18.94 -4.24 13.05
CA HIS A 245 -18.62 -2.89 12.62
C HIS A 245 -18.41 -2.84 11.10
N VAL A 246 -17.70 -3.81 10.56
CA VAL A 246 -17.53 -3.99 9.10
C VAL A 246 -18.89 -4.25 8.43
N GLU A 247 -19.75 -5.06 9.04
CA GLU A 247 -21.11 -5.33 8.54
C GLU A 247 -22.02 -4.09 8.61
N ARG A 248 -21.95 -3.28 9.67
CA ARG A 248 -22.69 -2.00 9.78
C ARG A 248 -22.22 -0.98 8.74
N GLU A 249 -20.94 -0.85 8.53
CA GLU A 249 -20.36 -0.02 7.47
C GLU A 249 -20.77 -0.52 6.07
N GLN A 250 -20.74 -1.84 5.86
CA GLN A 250 -21.20 -2.48 4.62
C GLN A 250 -22.71 -2.34 4.43
N ALA A 251 -23.53 -2.46 5.50
CA ALA A 251 -24.96 -2.25 5.45
C ALA A 251 -25.31 -0.77 5.16
N GLY A 252 -24.56 0.17 5.73
CA GLY A 252 -24.64 1.59 5.43
C GLY A 252 -24.31 1.88 3.96
N ALA A 253 -23.22 1.30 3.44
CA ALA A 253 -22.84 1.40 2.04
C ALA A 253 -23.88 0.74 1.11
N GLY A 254 -24.45 -0.40 1.51
CA GLY A 254 -25.53 -1.08 0.78
C GLY A 254 -26.87 -0.30 0.78
N ALA A 255 -27.15 0.48 1.81
CA ALA A 255 -28.29 1.39 1.86
C ALA A 255 -28.09 2.60 0.93
N VAL A 256 -26.87 3.11 0.84
CA VAL A 256 -26.49 4.18 -0.09
C VAL A 256 -26.51 3.66 -1.52
N ALA A 257 -25.99 2.47 -1.79
CA ALA A 257 -26.03 1.85 -3.13
C ALA A 257 -27.47 1.64 -3.63
N ARG A 258 -28.44 1.32 -2.73
CA ARG A 258 -29.87 1.24 -3.07
C ARG A 258 -30.55 2.59 -3.33
N LYS A 259 -29.99 3.70 -2.84
CA LYS A 259 -30.49 5.06 -3.14
C LYS A 259 -29.93 5.62 -4.44
N ILE A 260 -28.83 5.06 -4.94
CA ILE A 260 -28.15 5.45 -6.18
C ILE A 260 -28.64 4.62 -7.37
N GLY A 261 -29.30 3.47 -7.15
CA GLY A 261 -29.98 2.63 -8.15
C GLY A 261 -31.42 3.03 -8.33
#